data_fa0671d03d6460ac5b1e49fd3251aee8
#
_entry.id   fa0671d03d6460ac5b1e49fd3251aee8
#
_cell.length_a   1.000
_cell.length_b   1.000
_cell.length_c   1.000
_cell.angle_alpha   90.00
_cell.angle_beta   90.00
_cell.angle_gamma   90.00
#
_symmetry.space_group_name_H-M   'P 1'
#
loop_
_entity.id
_entity.type
_entity.pdbx_description
1 polymer ?
#
loop_
_entity_poly.entity_id
_entity_poly.type
_entity_poly.pdbx_seq_one_letter_code
_entity_poly.pdbx_strand_id
1 'polypeptide(L)'
;MRERGDDSYEGSLLEPGRDCWRVATARRFTPLMENNAYFDALASSLQKAKKSIVVLGWQFDPRTRLDPESPLTDRRGEIGHQLRMLVRQKPELDIRLLIWKSPLLIAASQGFYPHRAQGWFRKRMVEFRLDKPGIIGACHHQKVIVIDDKVAFCGGGD
;
A
#
# COMPACT_ATOMS: atom_id res chain seq x y z
N MET A 1 -18.93 -18.74 -15.92
CA MET A 1 -18.51 -17.93 -17.07
C MET A 1 -17.01 -18.13 -17.20
N ARG A 2 -16.55 -18.99 -18.11
CA ARG A 2 -15.12 -19.28 -18.32
C ARG A 2 -14.53 -18.08 -19.06
N GLU A 3 -13.63 -17.35 -18.42
CA GLU A 3 -12.78 -16.37 -19.11
C GLU A 3 -11.94 -17.14 -20.13
N ARG A 4 -12.01 -16.71 -21.38
CA ARG A 4 -11.18 -17.24 -22.47
C ARG A 4 -9.72 -16.97 -22.10
N GLY A 5 -8.95 -18.04 -21.94
CA GLY A 5 -7.50 -17.95 -21.83
C GLY A 5 -6.96 -17.32 -23.11
N ASP A 6 -6.21 -16.26 -22.94
CA ASP A 6 -5.43 -15.64 -24.01
C ASP A 6 -4.21 -16.56 -24.26
N ASP A 7 -4.18 -17.23 -25.43
CA ASP A 7 -3.12 -18.15 -25.85
C ASP A 7 -1.79 -17.45 -26.23
N SER A 8 -1.57 -16.22 -25.77
CA SER A 8 -0.41 -15.39 -26.13
C SER A 8 0.85 -15.60 -25.27
N TYR A 9 0.97 -16.72 -24.57
CA TYR A 9 2.12 -16.99 -23.70
C TYR A 9 3.29 -17.74 -24.38
N GLU A 10 3.18 -18.14 -25.65
CA GLU A 10 4.31 -18.70 -26.38
C GLU A 10 5.46 -17.69 -26.45
N GLY A 11 6.58 -18.03 -25.78
CA GLY A 11 7.75 -17.15 -25.68
C GLY A 11 7.73 -16.18 -24.47
N SER A 12 6.74 -16.23 -23.60
CA SER A 12 6.73 -15.44 -22.35
C SER A 12 7.78 -15.97 -21.37
N LEU A 13 8.49 -15.05 -20.70
CA LEU A 13 9.40 -15.38 -19.60
C LEU A 13 8.65 -15.89 -18.35
N LEU A 14 7.33 -15.67 -18.27
CA LEU A 14 6.50 -16.02 -17.14
C LEU A 14 5.43 -17.02 -17.57
N GLU A 15 5.39 -18.18 -16.92
CA GLU A 15 4.41 -19.24 -17.15
C GLU A 15 3.54 -19.46 -15.91
N PRO A 16 2.23 -19.14 -15.97
CA PRO A 16 1.31 -19.39 -14.85
C PRO A 16 1.29 -20.87 -14.45
N GLY A 17 1.45 -21.12 -13.16
CA GLY A 17 1.50 -22.46 -12.59
C GLY A 17 2.90 -23.08 -12.52
N ARG A 18 3.90 -22.49 -13.18
CA ARG A 18 5.30 -22.92 -13.10
C ARG A 18 6.16 -21.94 -12.31
N ASP A 19 6.20 -20.68 -12.70
CA ASP A 19 7.08 -19.66 -12.15
C ASP A 19 6.31 -18.41 -11.66
N CYS A 20 5.04 -18.31 -11.97
CA CYS A 20 4.15 -17.31 -11.42
C CYS A 20 2.74 -17.89 -11.21
N TRP A 21 1.99 -17.27 -10.32
CA TRP A 21 0.59 -17.66 -10.09
C TRP A 21 -0.34 -17.18 -11.21
N ARG A 22 -0.12 -15.96 -11.68
CA ARG A 22 -0.98 -15.32 -12.69
C ARG A 22 -0.20 -14.26 -13.44
N VAL A 23 -0.49 -14.12 -14.72
CA VAL A 23 -0.07 -12.98 -15.54
C VAL A 23 -1.30 -12.12 -15.81
N ALA A 24 -1.15 -10.81 -15.76
CA ALA A 24 -2.19 -9.85 -16.11
C ALA A 24 -1.59 -8.73 -16.93
N THR A 25 -2.32 -8.28 -17.95
CA THR A 25 -1.89 -7.18 -18.81
C THR A 25 -2.14 -5.84 -18.14
N ALA A 26 -1.09 -5.03 -18.01
CA ALA A 26 -1.22 -3.63 -17.62
C ALA A 26 -1.44 -2.77 -18.87
N ARG A 27 -2.46 -1.93 -18.86
CA ARG A 27 -2.74 -0.98 -19.97
C ARG A 27 -1.71 0.15 -20.03
N ARG A 28 -1.17 0.54 -18.90
CA ARG A 28 -0.16 1.59 -18.74
C ARG A 28 0.82 1.20 -17.65
N PHE A 29 2.06 1.46 -17.90
CA PHE A 29 3.14 1.30 -16.93
C PHE A 29 4.00 2.57 -16.95
N THR A 30 4.40 3.05 -15.76
CA THR A 30 5.26 4.21 -15.63
C THR A 30 6.28 3.95 -14.54
N PRO A 31 7.58 3.95 -14.86
CA PRO A 31 8.61 3.95 -13.83
C PRO A 31 8.64 5.32 -13.14
N LEU A 32 8.66 5.33 -11.81
CA LEU A 32 8.79 6.52 -10.98
C LEU A 32 10.18 6.47 -10.35
N MET A 33 11.10 7.29 -10.85
CA MET A 33 12.53 7.18 -10.52
C MET A 33 12.90 7.80 -9.17
N GLU A 34 12.05 8.69 -8.64
CA GLU A 34 12.30 9.42 -7.40
C GLU A 34 11.12 9.32 -6.44
N ASN A 35 11.40 9.40 -5.14
CA ASN A 35 10.37 9.36 -4.11
C ASN A 35 9.34 10.50 -4.26
N ASN A 36 9.76 11.69 -4.67
CA ASN A 36 8.84 12.81 -4.88
C ASN A 36 7.83 12.48 -5.97
N ALA A 37 8.28 11.99 -7.13
CA ALA A 37 7.39 11.58 -8.22
C ALA A 37 6.43 10.46 -7.79
N TYR A 38 6.92 9.52 -6.96
CA TYR A 38 6.09 8.47 -6.39
C TYR A 38 5.02 9.05 -5.45
N PHE A 39 5.39 9.91 -4.52
CA PHE A 39 4.45 10.49 -3.55
C PHE A 39 3.41 11.39 -4.21
N ASP A 40 3.78 12.18 -5.22
CA ASP A 40 2.86 13.02 -5.99
C ASP A 40 1.83 12.16 -6.74
N ALA A 41 2.30 11.12 -7.44
CA ALA A 41 1.43 10.19 -8.14
C ALA A 41 0.50 9.45 -7.18
N LEU A 42 1.01 9.02 -6.03
CA LEU A 42 0.24 8.37 -4.98
C LEU A 42 -0.82 9.31 -4.41
N ALA A 43 -0.44 10.51 -3.98
CA ALA A 43 -1.36 11.51 -3.42
C ALA A 43 -2.52 11.81 -4.40
N SER A 44 -2.18 12.05 -5.67
CA SER A 44 -3.15 12.29 -6.73
C SER A 44 -4.10 11.09 -6.94
N SER A 45 -3.57 9.87 -6.86
CA SER A 45 -4.36 8.64 -7.04
C SER A 45 -5.27 8.35 -5.86
N LEU A 46 -4.81 8.58 -4.62
CA LEU A 46 -5.60 8.44 -3.41
C LEU A 46 -6.85 9.33 -3.45
N GLN A 47 -6.71 10.60 -3.88
CA GLN A 47 -7.84 11.53 -3.99
C GLN A 47 -8.91 11.06 -4.99
N LYS A 48 -8.51 10.32 -6.02
CA LYS A 48 -9.39 9.78 -7.06
C LYS A 48 -10.04 8.45 -6.69
N ALA A 49 -9.65 7.83 -5.59
CA ALA A 49 -10.21 6.56 -5.12
C ALA A 49 -11.72 6.66 -4.90
N LYS A 50 -12.44 5.62 -5.34
CA LYS A 50 -13.92 5.56 -5.29
C LYS A 50 -14.44 4.33 -4.54
N LYS A 51 -13.71 3.21 -4.53
CA LYS A 51 -14.16 1.92 -3.99
C LYS A 51 -13.26 1.42 -2.88
N SER A 52 -11.95 1.32 -3.16
CA SER A 52 -11.03 0.69 -2.23
C SER A 52 -9.61 1.25 -2.31
N ILE A 53 -8.92 1.22 -1.17
CA ILE A 53 -7.48 1.43 -1.06
C ILE A 53 -6.93 0.29 -0.22
N VAL A 54 -6.03 -0.51 -0.78
CA VAL A 54 -5.35 -1.61 -0.08
C VAL A 54 -3.87 -1.30 -0.01
N VAL A 55 -3.31 -1.34 1.18
CA VAL A 55 -1.89 -1.09 1.43
C VAL A 55 -1.28 -2.33 2.06
N LEU A 56 -0.23 -2.85 1.44
CA LEU A 56 0.63 -3.91 1.97
C LEU A 56 2.02 -3.32 2.20
N GLY A 57 2.51 -3.38 3.43
CA GLY A 57 3.80 -2.77 3.76
C GLY A 57 4.59 -3.54 4.80
N TRP A 58 5.90 -3.34 4.78
CA TRP A 58 6.79 -3.79 5.84
C TRP A 58 6.71 -2.85 7.05
N GLN A 59 6.64 -1.55 6.79
CA GLN A 59 6.42 -0.49 7.78
C GLN A 59 5.30 0.45 7.30
N PHE A 60 4.73 1.21 8.21
CA PHE A 60 3.80 2.28 7.90
C PHE A 60 3.84 3.34 9.01
N ASP A 61 4.35 4.51 8.69
CA ASP A 61 4.21 5.68 9.56
C ASP A 61 3.09 6.58 9.04
N PRO A 62 1.98 6.73 9.77
CA PRO A 62 0.88 7.60 9.34
C PRO A 62 1.27 9.07 9.20
N ARG A 63 2.45 9.47 9.71
CA ARG A 63 3.00 10.83 9.60
C ARG A 63 3.88 11.01 8.36
N THR A 64 4.12 9.94 7.58
CA THR A 64 4.86 10.06 6.31
C THR A 64 4.18 11.11 5.45
N ARG A 65 4.95 12.08 4.99
CA ARG A 65 4.47 13.19 4.19
C ARG A 65 4.52 12.83 2.72
N LEU A 66 3.38 12.93 2.07
CA LEU A 66 3.27 12.74 0.61
C LEU A 66 3.68 14.00 -0.15
N ASP A 67 3.67 15.15 0.53
CA ASP A 67 4.18 16.42 0.03
C ASP A 67 5.27 16.93 0.99
N PRO A 68 6.56 16.68 0.67
CA PRO A 68 7.68 17.10 1.50
C PRO A 68 7.84 18.62 1.57
N GLU A 69 7.37 19.37 0.57
CA GLU A 69 7.48 20.82 0.51
C GLU A 69 6.46 21.54 1.40
N SER A 70 5.39 20.84 1.81
CA SER A 70 4.39 21.45 2.67
C SER A 70 4.95 21.74 4.08
N PRO A 71 4.51 22.81 4.77
CA PRO A 71 5.00 23.16 6.12
C PRO A 71 4.87 22.00 7.11
N LEU A 72 5.87 21.78 7.96
CA LEU A 72 5.89 20.69 8.97
C LEU A 72 4.71 20.77 9.93
N THR A 73 4.14 21.96 10.12
CA THR A 73 2.95 22.20 10.92
C THR A 73 1.64 21.78 10.25
N ASP A 74 1.68 21.60 8.91
CA ASP A 74 0.50 21.19 8.14
C ASP A 74 0.42 19.67 8.04
N ARG A 75 -0.45 19.09 8.85
CA ARG A 75 -0.68 17.65 8.87
C ARG A 75 -1.45 17.12 7.65
N ARG A 76 -2.00 17.98 6.81
CA ARG A 76 -2.73 17.56 5.60
C ARG A 76 -1.85 16.83 4.60
N GLY A 77 -0.53 17.08 4.62
CA GLY A 77 0.45 16.34 3.85
C GLY A 77 0.71 14.91 4.35
N GLU A 78 0.34 14.57 5.59
CA GLU A 78 0.55 13.24 6.17
C GLU A 78 -0.40 12.19 5.54
N ILE A 79 0.13 11.03 5.15
CA ILE A 79 -0.68 9.95 4.57
C ILE A 79 -1.81 9.50 5.50
N GLY A 80 -1.54 9.35 6.79
CA GLY A 80 -2.54 8.96 7.78
C GLY A 80 -3.68 9.97 7.89
N HIS A 81 -3.38 11.27 7.79
CA HIS A 81 -4.38 12.32 7.77
C HIS A 81 -5.22 12.25 6.48
N GLN A 82 -4.58 12.10 5.33
CA GLN A 82 -5.26 11.98 4.04
C GLN A 82 -6.21 10.78 4.01
N LEU A 83 -5.77 9.59 4.45
CA LEU A 83 -6.63 8.41 4.53
C LEU A 83 -7.85 8.64 5.44
N ARG A 84 -7.66 9.27 6.60
CA ARG A 84 -8.77 9.62 7.50
C ARG A 84 -9.75 10.62 6.89
N MET A 85 -9.26 11.61 6.15
CA MET A 85 -10.10 12.58 5.46
C MET A 85 -10.89 11.93 4.33
N LEU A 86 -10.26 11.05 3.55
CA LEU A 86 -10.92 10.31 2.47
C LEU A 86 -12.11 9.48 2.99
N VAL A 87 -11.94 8.73 4.08
CA VAL A 87 -13.06 7.95 4.65
C VAL A 87 -14.17 8.85 5.18
N ARG A 88 -13.85 10.02 5.73
CA ARG A 88 -14.87 10.98 6.17
C ARG A 88 -15.66 11.58 5.01
N GLN A 89 -14.99 11.88 3.90
CA GLN A 89 -15.59 12.44 2.70
C GLN A 89 -16.33 11.41 1.86
N LYS A 90 -15.86 10.15 1.91
CA LYS A 90 -16.35 9.02 1.13
C LYS A 90 -16.59 7.83 2.07
N PRO A 91 -17.71 7.79 2.80
CA PRO A 91 -17.99 6.74 3.81
C PRO A 91 -18.01 5.32 3.22
N GLU A 92 -18.29 5.18 1.92
CA GLU A 92 -18.30 3.90 1.20
C GLU A 92 -16.90 3.43 0.78
N LEU A 93 -15.86 4.25 0.99
CA LEU A 93 -14.49 3.89 0.60
C LEU A 93 -13.92 2.89 1.60
N ASP A 94 -13.61 1.69 1.11
CA ASP A 94 -12.99 0.62 1.89
C ASP A 94 -11.47 0.81 1.91
N ILE A 95 -10.91 1.14 3.08
CA ILE A 95 -9.47 1.33 3.25
C ILE A 95 -8.92 0.26 4.18
N ARG A 96 -8.01 -0.55 3.66
CA ARG A 96 -7.37 -1.66 4.38
C ARG A 96 -5.85 -1.55 4.34
N LEU A 97 -5.23 -1.66 5.50
CA LEU A 97 -3.78 -1.73 5.65
C LEU A 97 -3.39 -3.04 6.32
N LEU A 98 -2.52 -3.80 5.68
CA LEU A 98 -1.89 -4.98 6.24
C LEU A 98 -0.40 -4.75 6.32
N ILE A 99 0.09 -4.60 7.55
CA ILE A 99 1.49 -4.24 7.82
C ILE A 99 2.15 -5.36 8.61
N TRP A 100 3.39 -5.70 8.26
CA TRP A 100 4.13 -6.72 8.97
C TRP A 100 4.27 -6.37 10.45
N LYS A 101 3.94 -7.35 11.31
CA LYS A 101 4.16 -7.25 12.74
C LYS A 101 5.61 -7.60 13.07
N SER A 102 6.48 -6.61 13.11
CA SER A 102 7.87 -6.83 13.50
C SER A 102 7.98 -7.33 14.95
N PRO A 103 8.98 -8.21 15.26
CA PRO A 103 9.34 -8.57 16.61
C PRO A 103 9.67 -7.34 17.46
N LEU A 104 9.46 -7.41 18.78
CA LEU A 104 9.56 -6.28 19.69
C LEU A 104 10.93 -5.56 19.63
N LEU A 105 12.02 -6.32 19.51
CA LEU A 105 13.36 -5.75 19.38
C LEU A 105 13.55 -4.95 18.10
N ILE A 106 13.04 -5.46 16.98
CA ILE A 106 13.07 -4.76 15.70
C ILE A 106 12.12 -3.56 15.74
N ALA A 107 10.94 -3.71 16.33
CA ALA A 107 9.99 -2.62 16.50
C ALA A 107 10.61 -1.48 17.34
N ALA A 108 11.36 -1.79 18.37
CA ALA A 108 12.05 -0.80 19.21
C ALA A 108 13.09 0.01 18.42
N SER A 109 13.93 -0.66 17.61
CA SER A 109 14.91 0.03 16.75
C SER A 109 14.27 0.92 15.69
N GLN A 110 13.03 0.65 15.33
CA GLN A 110 12.25 1.38 14.32
C GLN A 110 11.21 2.32 14.92
N GLY A 111 11.32 2.69 16.20
CA GLY A 111 10.41 3.64 16.84
C GLY A 111 8.97 3.14 17.05
N PHE A 112 8.73 1.82 17.04
CA PHE A 112 7.40 1.20 17.23
C PHE A 112 6.32 1.63 16.24
N TYR A 113 6.68 2.05 15.03
CA TYR A 113 5.73 2.59 14.06
C TYR A 113 4.52 1.70 13.74
N PRO A 114 4.64 0.38 13.54
CA PRO A 114 3.47 -0.44 13.27
C PRO A 114 2.44 -0.43 14.40
N HIS A 115 2.90 -0.44 15.66
CA HIS A 115 2.02 -0.40 16.83
C HIS A 115 1.38 0.98 17.04
N ARG A 116 2.14 2.05 16.76
CA ARG A 116 1.62 3.43 16.78
C ARG A 116 0.57 3.65 15.69
N ALA A 117 0.80 3.14 14.49
CA ALA A 117 -0.16 3.21 13.39
C ALA A 117 -1.48 2.51 13.74
N GLN A 118 -1.43 1.34 14.39
CA GLN A 118 -2.62 0.66 14.87
C GLN A 118 -3.43 1.54 15.83
N GLY A 119 -2.77 2.24 16.75
CA GLY A 119 -3.42 3.22 17.63
C GLY A 119 -4.04 4.40 16.87
N TRP A 120 -3.37 4.86 15.82
CA TRP A 120 -3.82 5.97 14.98
C TRP A 120 -5.16 5.69 14.28
N PHE A 121 -5.36 4.46 13.79
CA PHE A 121 -6.55 4.04 13.05
C PHE A 121 -7.62 3.35 13.91
N ARG A 122 -7.48 3.36 15.23
CA ARG A 122 -8.29 2.60 16.19
C ARG A 122 -9.81 2.89 16.16
N LYS A 123 -10.27 3.94 15.51
CA LYS A 123 -11.69 4.33 15.44
C LYS A 123 -12.35 3.94 14.10
N ARG A 124 -12.45 2.65 13.79
CA ARG A 124 -13.38 2.02 12.81
C ARG A 124 -13.48 2.58 11.37
N MET A 125 -12.70 3.58 10.97
CA MET A 125 -12.81 4.19 9.64
C MET A 125 -11.81 3.62 8.63
N VAL A 126 -10.71 3.02 9.12
CA VAL A 126 -9.67 2.39 8.32
C VAL A 126 -9.36 1.06 8.97
N GLU A 127 -9.44 -0.03 8.21
CA GLU A 127 -9.09 -1.36 8.70
C GLU A 127 -7.56 -1.50 8.72
N PHE A 128 -6.98 -1.50 9.90
CA PHE A 128 -5.55 -1.69 10.09
C PHE A 128 -5.26 -3.01 10.78
N ARG A 129 -4.54 -3.89 10.12
CA ARG A 129 -4.13 -5.19 10.66
C ARG A 129 -2.61 -5.31 10.67
N LEU A 130 -2.11 -5.93 11.75
CA LEU A 130 -0.72 -6.38 11.83
C LEU A 130 -0.66 -7.85 11.47
N ASP A 131 0.11 -8.17 10.42
CA ASP A 131 0.31 -9.53 9.97
C ASP A 131 1.50 -10.17 10.67
N LYS A 132 1.28 -11.33 11.27
CA LYS A 132 2.30 -12.11 11.96
C LYS A 132 2.59 -13.37 11.14
N PRO A 133 3.74 -13.44 10.46
CA PRO A 133 4.13 -14.65 9.76
C PRO A 133 4.25 -15.81 10.75
N GLY A 134 3.79 -17.00 10.35
CA GLY A 134 3.84 -18.20 11.19
C GLY A 134 5.26 -18.77 11.38
N ILE A 135 6.24 -18.27 10.62
CA ILE A 135 7.62 -18.77 10.61
C ILE A 135 8.52 -17.77 11.34
N ILE A 136 9.32 -18.26 12.30
CA ILE A 136 10.29 -17.45 13.01
C ILE A 136 11.36 -16.95 12.02
N GLY A 137 11.64 -15.64 12.05
CA GLY A 137 12.60 -15.01 11.14
C GLY A 137 12.05 -14.61 9.77
N ALA A 138 10.83 -14.98 9.44
CA ALA A 138 10.19 -14.51 8.21
C ALA A 138 9.64 -13.09 8.37
N CYS A 139 9.65 -12.33 7.28
CA CYS A 139 9.02 -11.02 7.21
C CYS A 139 8.24 -10.87 5.90
N HIS A 140 7.21 -10.05 5.93
CA HIS A 140 6.55 -9.59 4.73
C HIS A 140 7.19 -8.26 4.30
N HIS A 141 7.85 -8.26 3.15
CA HIS A 141 8.63 -7.11 2.67
C HIS A 141 8.03 -6.48 1.42
N GLN A 142 6.75 -6.75 1.17
CA GLN A 142 6.01 -6.13 0.07
C GLN A 142 5.73 -4.67 0.39
N LYS A 143 5.82 -3.83 -0.64
CA LYS A 143 5.47 -2.42 -0.62
C LYS A 143 4.55 -2.18 -1.79
N VAL A 144 3.26 -2.38 -1.56
CA VAL A 144 2.25 -2.35 -2.60
C VAL A 144 1.05 -1.54 -2.14
N ILE A 145 0.58 -0.66 -3.00
CA ILE A 145 -0.69 0.04 -2.81
C ILE A 145 -1.57 -0.21 -4.03
N VAL A 146 -2.78 -0.69 -3.81
CA VAL A 146 -3.77 -0.92 -4.87
C VAL A 146 -4.98 -0.03 -4.64
N ILE A 147 -5.41 0.68 -5.68
CA ILE A 147 -6.52 1.62 -5.63
C ILE A 147 -7.58 1.19 -6.64
N ASP A 148 -8.80 0.91 -6.15
CA ASP A 148 -9.98 0.54 -6.94
C ASP A 148 -9.79 -0.68 -7.85
N ASP A 149 -8.82 -1.57 -7.56
CA ASP A 149 -8.39 -2.67 -8.43
C ASP A 149 -7.98 -2.22 -9.86
N LYS A 150 -7.53 -0.98 -9.99
CA LYS A 150 -7.20 -0.36 -11.28
C LYS A 150 -5.81 0.25 -11.36
N VAL A 151 -5.33 0.78 -10.26
CA VAL A 151 -4.00 1.38 -10.16
C VAL A 151 -3.24 0.68 -9.08
N ALA A 152 -2.04 0.21 -9.39
CA ALA A 152 -1.15 -0.40 -8.42
C ALA A 152 0.18 0.35 -8.40
N PHE A 153 0.67 0.61 -7.19
CA PHE A 153 2.03 1.08 -6.92
C PHE A 153 2.80 -0.07 -6.32
N CYS A 154 4.00 -0.31 -6.80
CA CYS A 154 4.92 -1.30 -6.27
C CYS A 154 6.32 -0.71 -6.29
N GLY A 155 7.04 -0.77 -5.18
CA GLY A 155 8.35 -0.15 -5.09
C GLY A 155 9.19 -0.65 -3.93
N GLY A 156 10.35 -0.03 -3.73
CA GLY A 156 11.31 -0.32 -2.66
C GLY A 156 11.17 0.57 -1.43
N GLY A 157 10.44 1.69 -1.49
CA GLY A 157 10.21 2.62 -0.38
C GLY A 157 9.00 2.21 0.49
N ASP A 158 9.12 2.38 1.81
CA ASP A 158 8.03 2.28 2.79
C ASP A 158 7.58 3.69 3.20
#